data_3ea9e2b1ad74e15395a46fdde4d4ea9d
#
_entry.id   3ea9e2b1ad74e15395a46fdde4d4ea9d
#
_cell.length_a   1.000
_cell.length_b   1.000
_cell.length_c   1.000
_cell.angle_alpha   90.00
_cell.angle_beta   90.00
_cell.angle_gamma   90.00
#
_symmetry.space_group_name_H-M   'P 1'
#
loop_
_entity.id
_entity.type
_entity.pdbx_description
1 polymer ?
#
loop_
_entity_poly.entity_id
_entity_poly.type
_entity_poly.pdbx_seq_one_letter_code
_entity_poly.pdbx_strand_id
1 'polypeptide(L)'
;MAAFEYDELEEMVQRWLAANRRAQEAGDWRPMADMFTEDATYGWNVGPKEEFMAVGREEIRDIALGLEMGGLDGWIYPYQKVLIDPKQGEILGLWKQIADTRRPDGSQYEVAGFGGSWFRYAGNWQWSWQRDFFDFGNVTSLFIEMIKADALSDGMRRRMERGASGELLPGHYPLGKAPADLWD
;
A
#
# COMPACT_ATOMS: atom_id res chain seq x y z
N MET A 1 -30.08 -6.00 -4.53
CA MET A 1 -29.93 -5.68 -3.09
C MET A 1 -28.48 -5.31 -2.89
N ALA A 2 -28.14 -4.44 -1.92
CA ALA A 2 -26.76 -4.19 -1.54
C ALA A 2 -26.15 -5.50 -0.98
N ALA A 3 -24.87 -5.74 -1.22
CA ALA A 3 -24.18 -6.88 -0.62
C ALA A 3 -23.98 -6.67 0.89
N PHE A 4 -23.79 -5.39 1.30
CA PHE A 4 -23.60 -4.96 2.68
C PHE A 4 -24.33 -3.65 2.95
N GLU A 5 -24.62 -3.37 4.22
CA GLU A 5 -25.17 -2.08 4.62
C GLU A 5 -24.10 -0.99 4.55
N TYR A 6 -24.50 0.22 4.12
CA TYR A 6 -23.56 1.35 3.99
C TYR A 6 -22.85 1.68 5.31
N ASP A 7 -23.59 1.68 6.40
CA ASP A 7 -23.04 2.03 7.73
C ASP A 7 -21.98 1.01 8.20
N GLU A 8 -22.15 -0.27 7.85
CA GLU A 8 -21.15 -1.30 8.13
C GLU A 8 -19.85 -1.04 7.35
N LEU A 9 -19.95 -0.71 6.07
CA LEU A 9 -18.79 -0.39 5.25
C LEU A 9 -18.11 0.91 5.71
N GLU A 10 -18.88 1.92 6.10
CA GLU A 10 -18.35 3.17 6.65
C GLU A 10 -17.58 2.91 7.96
N GLU A 11 -18.12 2.11 8.87
CA GLU A 11 -17.44 1.70 10.10
C GLU A 11 -16.15 0.92 9.78
N MET A 12 -16.17 0.01 8.79
CA MET A 12 -14.96 -0.69 8.35
C MET A 12 -13.88 0.28 7.86
N VAL A 13 -14.26 1.31 7.10
CA VAL A 13 -13.36 2.37 6.67
C VAL A 13 -12.76 3.10 7.87
N GLN A 14 -13.56 3.47 8.87
CA GLN A 14 -13.05 4.14 10.07
C GLN A 14 -12.05 3.27 10.84
N ARG A 15 -12.32 1.97 10.97
CA ARG A 15 -11.41 0.99 11.58
C ARG A 15 -10.09 0.90 10.82
N TRP A 16 -10.15 0.84 9.49
CA TRP A 16 -8.97 0.82 8.62
C TRP A 16 -8.12 2.08 8.77
N LEU A 17 -8.74 3.26 8.71
CA LEU A 17 -8.06 4.54 8.88
C LEU A 17 -7.41 4.67 10.26
N ALA A 18 -8.08 4.18 11.31
CA ALA A 18 -7.53 4.15 12.65
C ALA A 18 -6.34 3.18 12.78
N ALA A 19 -6.41 2.00 12.16
CA ALA A 19 -5.31 1.03 12.10
C ALA A 19 -4.11 1.61 11.34
N ASN A 20 -4.34 2.25 10.21
CA ASN A 20 -3.30 2.90 9.42
C ASN A 20 -2.55 3.98 10.23
N ARG A 21 -3.27 4.86 10.95
CA ARG A 21 -2.63 5.84 11.83
C ARG A 21 -1.76 5.19 12.90
N ARG A 22 -2.25 4.15 13.57
CA ARG A 22 -1.45 3.41 14.57
C ARG A 22 -0.21 2.76 13.96
N ALA A 23 -0.34 2.19 12.76
CA ALA A 23 0.79 1.58 12.05
C ALA A 23 1.87 2.62 11.70
N GLN A 24 1.47 3.80 11.22
CA GLN A 24 2.38 4.92 10.94
C GLN A 24 3.09 5.41 12.21
N GLU A 25 2.36 5.60 13.29
CA GLU A 25 2.92 6.03 14.58
C GLU A 25 3.89 5.01 15.17
N ALA A 26 3.62 3.72 14.99
CA ALA A 26 4.47 2.62 15.43
C ALA A 26 5.64 2.32 14.47
N GLY A 27 5.57 2.76 13.21
CA GLY A 27 6.49 2.35 12.14
C GLY A 27 6.37 0.86 11.79
N ASP A 28 5.21 0.25 12.06
CA ASP A 28 4.95 -1.19 11.82
C ASP A 28 3.51 -1.40 11.31
N TRP A 29 3.40 -1.82 10.06
CA TRP A 29 2.11 -2.09 9.40
C TRP A 29 1.63 -3.53 9.54
N ARG A 30 2.47 -4.46 9.98
CA ARG A 30 2.15 -5.90 10.08
C ARG A 30 0.87 -6.21 10.87
N PRO A 31 0.53 -5.50 11.97
CA PRO A 31 -0.73 -5.73 12.68
C PRO A 31 -2.00 -5.48 11.85
N MET A 32 -1.90 -4.70 10.76
CA MET A 32 -3.04 -4.47 9.87
C MET A 32 -3.45 -5.73 9.09
N ALA A 33 -2.57 -6.74 9.01
CA ALA A 33 -2.90 -8.03 8.39
C ALA A 33 -4.08 -8.74 9.07
N ASP A 34 -4.34 -8.48 10.36
CA ASP A 34 -5.49 -9.04 11.07
C ASP A 34 -6.85 -8.58 10.51
N MET A 35 -6.83 -7.49 9.73
CA MET A 35 -8.01 -6.99 9.01
C MET A 35 -8.24 -7.66 7.66
N PHE A 36 -7.52 -8.72 7.33
CA PHE A 36 -7.70 -9.51 6.11
C PHE A 36 -8.21 -10.91 6.43
N THR A 37 -8.96 -11.52 5.50
CA THR A 37 -9.32 -12.94 5.59
C THR A 37 -8.06 -13.81 5.46
N GLU A 38 -8.16 -15.08 5.86
CA GLU A 38 -7.01 -16.00 5.78
C GLU A 38 -6.52 -16.26 4.36
N ASP A 39 -7.43 -16.17 3.39
CA ASP A 39 -7.20 -16.40 1.96
C ASP A 39 -7.14 -15.10 1.13
N ALA A 40 -7.11 -13.94 1.77
CA ALA A 40 -7.10 -12.65 1.09
C ALA A 40 -5.91 -12.49 0.13
N THR A 41 -6.08 -11.65 -0.89
CA THR A 41 -4.99 -11.27 -1.80
C THR A 41 -4.73 -9.77 -1.76
N TYR A 42 -3.46 -9.39 -1.81
CA TYR A 42 -3.02 -8.01 -1.85
C TYR A 42 -1.95 -7.81 -2.92
N GLY A 43 -2.17 -6.90 -3.86
CA GLY A 43 -1.22 -6.73 -4.96
C GLY A 43 -1.27 -5.36 -5.63
N TRP A 44 -0.26 -5.09 -6.46
CA TRP A 44 -0.12 -3.88 -7.30
C TRP A 44 0.83 -4.09 -8.45
N ASN A 45 0.81 -3.19 -9.44
CA ASN A 45 1.83 -3.19 -10.49
C ASN A 45 3.15 -2.59 -10.00
N VAL A 46 4.26 -3.20 -10.38
CA VAL A 46 5.63 -2.73 -10.16
C VAL A 46 6.25 -2.37 -11.52
N GLY A 47 5.78 -1.28 -12.11
CA GLY A 47 6.22 -0.88 -13.45
C GLY A 47 5.65 -1.75 -14.59
N PRO A 48 6.27 -1.74 -15.78
CA PRO A 48 5.66 -2.30 -16.99
C PRO A 48 5.85 -3.82 -17.17
N LYS A 49 6.66 -4.45 -16.36
CA LYS A 49 7.05 -5.86 -16.57
C LYS A 49 6.90 -6.73 -15.34
N GLU A 50 6.50 -6.15 -14.22
CA GLU A 50 6.49 -6.80 -12.93
C GLU A 50 5.24 -6.40 -12.15
N GLU A 51 4.76 -7.32 -11.35
CA GLU A 51 3.65 -7.14 -10.43
C GLU A 51 4.01 -7.72 -9.06
N PHE A 52 3.41 -7.16 -8.04
CA PHE A 52 3.48 -7.68 -6.68
C PHE A 52 2.17 -8.38 -6.33
N MET A 53 2.26 -9.52 -5.64
CA MET A 53 1.11 -10.22 -5.10
C MET A 53 1.50 -10.98 -3.84
N ALA A 54 0.75 -10.75 -2.77
CA ALA A 54 0.75 -11.55 -1.55
C ALA A 54 -0.57 -12.33 -1.46
N VAL A 55 -0.49 -13.62 -1.20
CA VAL A 55 -1.64 -14.53 -1.11
C VAL A 55 -1.73 -15.11 0.29
N GLY A 56 -2.85 -14.85 0.94
CA GLY A 56 -3.09 -15.22 2.32
C GLY A 56 -2.58 -14.18 3.32
N ARG A 57 -3.24 -14.15 4.49
CA ARG A 57 -2.97 -13.19 5.56
C ARG A 57 -1.48 -13.15 5.99
N GLU A 58 -0.82 -14.31 6.03
CA GLU A 58 0.57 -14.39 6.48
C GLU A 58 1.53 -13.74 5.47
N GLU A 59 1.36 -13.97 4.17
CA GLU A 59 2.15 -13.26 3.16
C GLU A 59 1.85 -11.76 3.14
N ILE A 60 0.57 -11.38 3.35
CA ILE A 60 0.20 -9.97 3.50
C ILE A 60 0.94 -9.36 4.69
N ARG A 61 0.97 -10.06 5.85
CA ARG A 61 1.69 -9.59 7.04
C ARG A 61 3.18 -9.42 6.80
N ASP A 62 3.81 -10.48 6.33
CA ASP A 62 5.27 -10.56 6.34
C ASP A 62 5.88 -9.88 5.10
N ILE A 63 5.22 -9.97 3.96
CA ILE A 63 5.77 -9.47 2.69
C ILE A 63 5.18 -8.09 2.37
N ALA A 64 3.85 -7.96 2.19
CA ALA A 64 3.24 -6.69 1.79
C ALA A 64 3.40 -5.60 2.87
N LEU A 65 2.97 -5.91 4.09
CA LEU A 65 2.97 -4.96 5.22
C LEU A 65 4.29 -4.96 6.01
N GLY A 66 5.09 -6.02 5.89
CA GLY A 66 6.39 -6.14 6.51
C GLY A 66 7.52 -5.71 5.59
N LEU A 67 7.87 -6.53 4.60
CA LEU A 67 9.03 -6.32 3.74
C LEU A 67 8.86 -5.10 2.83
N GLU A 68 7.70 -4.95 2.18
CA GLU A 68 7.45 -3.86 1.24
C GLU A 68 7.24 -2.50 1.93
N MET A 69 6.69 -2.46 3.14
CA MET A 69 6.64 -1.23 3.94
C MET A 69 7.96 -0.96 4.69
N GLY A 70 8.84 -1.95 4.77
CA GLY A 70 10.15 -1.82 5.40
C GLY A 70 11.04 -0.78 4.71
N GLY A 71 11.58 0.16 5.48
CA GLY A 71 12.40 1.26 4.99
C GLY A 71 11.61 2.50 4.56
N LEU A 72 10.29 2.50 4.72
CA LEU A 72 9.43 3.67 4.53
C LEU A 72 9.15 4.37 5.87
N ASP A 73 10.11 4.34 6.79
CA ASP A 73 10.04 5.04 8.07
C ASP A 73 9.88 6.55 7.83
N GLY A 74 8.94 7.17 8.53
CA GLY A 74 8.63 8.60 8.35
C GLY A 74 7.75 8.91 7.14
N TRP A 75 7.32 7.90 6.38
CA TRP A 75 6.33 8.10 5.34
C TRP A 75 4.92 7.96 5.88
N ILE A 76 4.02 8.84 5.44
CA ILE A 76 2.59 8.82 5.79
C ILE A 76 1.73 8.75 4.53
N TYR A 77 0.56 8.14 4.69
CA TYR A 77 -0.41 7.90 3.62
C TYR A 77 -1.78 8.47 3.98
N PRO A 78 -1.92 9.82 4.07
CA PRO A 78 -3.19 10.43 4.45
C PRO A 78 -4.24 10.25 3.35
N TYR A 79 -5.33 9.57 3.70
CA TYR A 79 -6.48 9.42 2.81
C TYR A 79 -7.15 10.78 2.57
N GLN A 80 -7.36 11.12 1.31
CA GLN A 80 -7.97 12.37 0.87
C GLN A 80 -9.45 12.20 0.58
N LYS A 81 -9.83 11.01 0.10
CA LYS A 81 -11.21 10.67 -0.23
C LYS A 81 -11.40 9.17 -0.14
N VAL A 82 -12.59 8.77 0.30
CA VAL A 82 -13.04 7.38 0.26
C VAL A 82 -14.39 7.34 -0.46
N LEU A 83 -14.54 6.39 -1.36
CA LEU A 83 -15.79 6.07 -2.05
C LEU A 83 -16.20 4.67 -1.64
N ILE A 84 -17.49 4.49 -1.35
CA ILE A 84 -18.07 3.23 -0.89
C ILE A 84 -19.13 2.81 -1.88
N ASP A 85 -19.01 1.59 -2.40
CA ASP A 85 -20.06 0.92 -3.19
C ASP A 85 -20.67 -0.23 -2.39
N PRO A 86 -21.82 -0.03 -1.73
CA PRO A 86 -22.46 -1.07 -0.94
C PRO A 86 -23.07 -2.19 -1.79
N LYS A 87 -23.28 -1.97 -3.09
CA LYS A 87 -23.80 -3.01 -3.97
C LYS A 87 -22.78 -4.10 -4.26
N GLN A 88 -21.53 -3.68 -4.38
CA GLN A 88 -20.41 -4.59 -4.63
C GLN A 88 -19.65 -4.96 -3.33
N GLY A 89 -19.87 -4.23 -2.25
CA GLY A 89 -19.04 -4.35 -1.05
C GLY A 89 -17.62 -3.82 -1.28
N GLU A 90 -17.49 -2.84 -2.15
CA GLU A 90 -16.18 -2.31 -2.57
C GLU A 90 -15.91 -0.91 -2.03
N ILE A 91 -14.67 -0.66 -1.68
CA ILE A 91 -14.20 0.63 -1.19
C ILE A 91 -12.99 1.08 -2.00
N LEU A 92 -13.02 2.32 -2.48
CA LEU A 92 -11.90 2.96 -3.13
C LEU A 92 -11.41 4.12 -2.26
N GLY A 93 -10.22 3.98 -1.70
CA GLY A 93 -9.56 5.02 -0.93
C GLY A 93 -8.45 5.71 -1.73
N LEU A 94 -8.50 7.03 -1.85
CA LEU A 94 -7.46 7.83 -2.48
C LEU A 94 -6.58 8.46 -1.40
N TRP A 95 -5.26 8.27 -1.49
CA TRP A 95 -4.29 8.77 -0.53
C TRP A 95 -3.12 9.48 -1.21
N LYS A 96 -2.43 10.29 -0.44
CA LYS A 96 -1.13 10.86 -0.79
C LYS A 96 -0.03 10.03 -0.16
N GLN A 97 1.16 10.08 -0.75
CA GLN A 97 2.37 9.53 -0.17
C GLN A 97 3.33 10.68 0.14
N ILE A 98 3.61 10.90 1.41
CA ILE A 98 4.33 12.09 1.89
C ILE A 98 5.44 11.65 2.85
N ALA A 99 6.67 12.14 2.64
CA ALA A 99 7.78 11.95 3.58
C ALA A 99 7.75 13.02 4.67
N ASP A 100 8.22 12.68 5.87
CA ASP A 100 8.45 13.63 6.96
C ASP A 100 9.66 14.56 6.69
N THR A 101 10.64 14.06 5.95
CA THR A 101 11.80 14.83 5.48
C THR A 101 11.36 15.93 4.52
N ARG A 102 12.00 17.11 4.64
CA ARG A 102 11.68 18.27 3.80
C ARG A 102 12.86 18.67 2.93
N ARG A 103 12.54 19.31 1.79
CA ARG A 103 13.54 19.96 0.93
C ARG A 103 14.19 21.14 1.64
N PRO A 104 15.36 21.60 1.18
CA PRO A 104 16.04 22.78 1.76
C PRO A 104 15.20 24.06 1.77
N ASP A 105 14.24 24.20 0.84
CA ASP A 105 13.29 25.32 0.76
C ASP A 105 12.09 25.18 1.70
N GLY A 106 12.05 24.09 2.50
CA GLY A 106 10.97 23.78 3.44
C GLY A 106 9.76 23.06 2.83
N SER A 107 9.72 22.87 1.50
CA SER A 107 8.65 22.11 0.86
C SER A 107 8.74 20.62 1.19
N GLN A 108 7.61 19.93 1.12
CA GLN A 108 7.49 18.51 1.44
C GLN A 108 7.91 17.63 0.25
N TYR A 109 8.61 16.52 0.52
CA TYR A 109 8.72 15.44 -0.44
C TYR A 109 7.38 14.69 -0.48
N GLU A 110 6.62 14.93 -1.53
CA GLU A 110 5.32 14.32 -1.80
C GLU A 110 5.35 13.71 -3.20
N VAL A 111 4.84 12.48 -3.34
CA VAL A 111 4.68 11.86 -4.66
C VAL A 111 3.57 12.59 -5.40
N ALA A 112 3.90 13.11 -6.58
CA ALA A 112 2.93 13.77 -7.44
C ALA A 112 1.94 12.73 -8.02
N GLY A 113 0.69 13.17 -8.25
CA GLY A 113 -0.35 12.34 -8.86
C GLY A 113 -1.27 11.69 -7.83
N PHE A 114 -1.86 10.57 -8.23
CA PHE A 114 -2.86 9.86 -7.41
C PHE A 114 -2.30 8.54 -6.96
N GLY A 115 -2.46 8.25 -5.66
CA GLY A 115 -2.34 6.93 -5.11
C GLY A 115 -3.67 6.49 -4.51
N GLY A 116 -3.92 5.19 -4.47
CA GLY A 116 -5.14 4.67 -3.90
C GLY A 116 -5.06 3.20 -3.62
N SER A 117 -6.03 2.75 -2.82
CA SER A 117 -6.26 1.35 -2.52
C SER A 117 -7.71 1.02 -2.83
N TRP A 118 -7.92 -0.06 -3.54
CA TRP A 118 -9.22 -0.62 -3.83
C TRP A 118 -9.39 -1.91 -3.03
N PHE A 119 -10.49 -2.00 -2.29
CA PHE A 119 -10.75 -3.10 -1.36
C PHE A 119 -12.07 -3.79 -1.70
N ARG A 120 -12.14 -5.11 -1.40
CA ARG A 120 -13.39 -5.87 -1.31
C ARG A 120 -13.60 -6.33 0.13
N TYR A 121 -14.75 -5.99 0.68
CA TYR A 121 -15.15 -6.34 2.02
C TYR A 121 -15.73 -7.75 2.06
N ALA A 122 -15.31 -8.55 3.05
CA ALA A 122 -15.75 -9.92 3.24
C ALA A 122 -16.77 -10.12 4.38
N GLY A 123 -17.16 -9.03 5.05
CA GLY A 123 -17.85 -9.10 6.32
C GLY A 123 -16.89 -9.29 7.51
N ASN A 124 -17.44 -9.33 8.71
CA ASN A 124 -16.67 -9.57 9.95
C ASN A 124 -15.45 -8.65 10.14
N TRP A 125 -15.52 -7.43 9.62
CA TRP A 125 -14.46 -6.43 9.68
C TRP A 125 -13.16 -6.86 8.99
N GLN A 126 -13.28 -7.59 7.87
CA GLN A 126 -12.15 -8.10 7.11
C GLN A 126 -12.27 -7.78 5.62
N TRP A 127 -11.11 -7.56 4.99
CA TRP A 127 -10.92 -7.46 3.56
C TRP A 127 -10.57 -8.83 2.97
N SER A 128 -11.20 -9.23 1.87
CA SER A 128 -10.79 -10.40 1.10
C SER A 128 -9.82 -10.07 -0.02
N TRP A 129 -9.72 -8.80 -0.36
CA TRP A 129 -8.96 -8.38 -1.52
C TRP A 129 -8.55 -6.91 -1.38
N GLN A 130 -7.29 -6.59 -1.75
CA GLN A 130 -6.79 -5.23 -1.89
C GLN A 130 -5.92 -5.10 -3.13
N ARG A 131 -6.10 -4.01 -3.87
CA ARG A 131 -5.19 -3.58 -4.94
C ARG A 131 -4.81 -2.14 -4.73
N ASP A 132 -3.50 -1.91 -4.71
CA ASP A 132 -2.97 -0.56 -4.68
C ASP A 132 -2.63 -0.10 -6.10
N PHE A 133 -2.81 1.16 -6.35
CA PHE A 133 -2.39 1.82 -7.56
C PHE A 133 -1.72 3.15 -7.23
N PHE A 134 -0.67 3.46 -7.94
CA PHE A 134 0.07 4.71 -7.79
C PHE A 134 0.89 4.99 -9.04
N ASP A 135 1.29 6.24 -9.21
CA ASP A 135 2.15 6.64 -10.33
C ASP A 135 3.59 6.23 -10.04
N PHE A 136 3.97 5.04 -10.51
CA PHE A 136 5.30 4.48 -10.33
C PHE A 136 6.41 5.37 -10.90
N GLY A 137 6.14 6.09 -12.00
CA GLY A 137 7.07 7.04 -12.58
C GLY A 137 7.36 8.22 -11.66
N ASN A 138 6.31 8.77 -11.03
CA ASN A 138 6.45 9.86 -10.08
C ASN A 138 7.10 9.41 -8.77
N VAL A 139 6.79 8.20 -8.26
CA VAL A 139 7.50 7.62 -7.11
C VAL A 139 8.99 7.49 -7.40
N THR A 140 9.34 6.91 -8.54
CA THR A 140 10.74 6.73 -8.96
C THR A 140 11.46 8.08 -9.10
N SER A 141 10.81 9.06 -9.73
CA SER A 141 11.37 10.41 -9.92
C SER A 141 11.66 11.09 -8.59
N LEU A 142 10.73 10.99 -7.64
CA LEU A 142 10.90 11.55 -6.30
C LEU A 142 12.05 10.87 -5.54
N PHE A 143 12.14 9.55 -5.60
CA PHE A 143 13.24 8.82 -4.93
C PHE A 143 14.60 9.19 -5.53
N ILE A 144 14.70 9.37 -6.85
CA ILE A 144 15.92 9.86 -7.50
C ILE A 144 16.28 11.28 -7.03
N GLU A 145 15.28 12.16 -6.87
CA GLU A 145 15.49 13.50 -6.30
C GLU A 145 16.05 13.41 -4.88
N MET A 146 15.43 12.59 -4.02
CA MET A 146 15.87 12.38 -2.63
C MET A 146 17.27 11.78 -2.54
N ILE A 147 17.64 10.84 -3.43
CA ILE A 147 19.00 10.32 -3.53
C ILE A 147 20.00 11.44 -3.81
N LYS A 148 19.73 12.28 -4.81
CA LYS A 148 20.60 13.40 -5.21
C LYS A 148 20.73 14.45 -4.10
N ALA A 149 19.71 14.62 -3.28
CA ALA A 149 19.69 15.56 -2.17
C ALA A 149 20.23 14.98 -0.86
N ASP A 150 20.70 13.73 -0.86
CA ASP A 150 21.10 12.97 0.35
C ASP A 150 19.99 12.93 1.43
N ALA A 151 18.74 12.87 1.01
CA ALA A 151 17.55 12.98 1.85
C ALA A 151 16.89 11.63 2.21
N LEU A 152 17.50 10.51 1.80
CA LEU A 152 17.00 9.18 2.15
C LEU A 152 17.38 8.80 3.59
N SER A 153 16.45 8.20 4.33
CA SER A 153 16.78 7.48 5.56
C SER A 153 17.64 6.24 5.28
N ASP A 154 18.31 5.73 6.30
CA ASP A 154 19.07 4.48 6.17
C ASP A 154 18.18 3.29 5.78
N GLY A 155 16.93 3.27 6.25
CA GLY A 155 15.95 2.28 5.85
C GLY A 155 15.62 2.35 4.36
N MET A 156 15.39 3.55 3.82
CA MET A 156 15.15 3.74 2.39
C MET A 156 16.38 3.39 1.55
N ARG A 157 17.59 3.68 1.99
CA ARG A 157 18.82 3.28 1.28
C ARG A 157 18.88 1.77 1.13
N ARG A 158 18.70 1.02 2.22
CA ARG A 158 18.69 -0.44 2.19
C ARG A 158 17.56 -0.99 1.29
N ARG A 159 16.39 -0.35 1.29
CA ARG A 159 15.28 -0.71 0.39
C ARG A 159 15.67 -0.51 -1.08
N MET A 160 16.29 0.61 -1.43
CA MET A 160 16.73 0.90 -2.79
C MET A 160 17.84 -0.07 -3.25
N GLU A 161 18.81 -0.39 -2.38
CA GLU A 161 19.85 -1.38 -2.64
C GLU A 161 19.27 -2.77 -2.91
N ARG A 162 18.28 -3.19 -2.11
CA ARG A 162 17.57 -4.45 -2.31
C ARG A 162 16.84 -4.48 -3.66
N GLY A 163 16.11 -3.42 -4.02
CA GLY A 163 15.43 -3.32 -5.32
C GLY A 163 16.39 -3.27 -6.51
N ALA A 164 17.61 -2.76 -6.32
CA ALA A 164 18.65 -2.69 -7.36
C ALA A 164 19.46 -3.99 -7.51
N SER A 165 19.23 -5.00 -6.69
CA SER A 165 19.98 -6.27 -6.73
C SER A 165 19.80 -7.06 -8.04
N GLY A 166 18.71 -6.79 -8.77
CA GLY A 166 18.33 -7.53 -9.98
C GLY A 166 17.69 -8.90 -9.70
N GLU A 167 17.48 -9.25 -8.45
CA GLU A 167 16.76 -10.44 -8.04
C GLU A 167 15.27 -10.10 -7.84
N LEU A 168 14.37 -11.04 -8.20
CA LEU A 168 12.97 -10.92 -7.85
C LEU A 168 12.82 -11.05 -6.33
N LEU A 169 12.20 -10.04 -5.74
CA LEU A 169 11.93 -10.03 -4.29
C LEU A 169 10.75 -10.95 -3.94
N PRO A 170 10.61 -11.40 -2.70
CA PRO A 170 9.42 -12.11 -2.26
C PRO A 170 8.14 -11.35 -2.61
N GLY A 171 7.17 -12.05 -3.18
CA GLY A 171 5.91 -11.46 -3.65
C GLY A 171 5.98 -10.75 -5.01
N HIS A 172 7.17 -10.63 -5.62
CA HIS A 172 7.34 -10.04 -6.95
C HIS A 172 7.34 -11.12 -8.03
N TYR A 173 6.62 -10.84 -9.12
CA TYR A 173 6.43 -11.76 -10.23
C TYR A 173 6.56 -11.02 -11.56
N PRO A 174 7.03 -11.68 -12.63
CA PRO A 174 6.86 -11.16 -13.98
C PRO A 174 5.38 -10.92 -14.26
N LEU A 175 5.05 -9.85 -14.98
CA LEU A 175 3.67 -9.44 -15.27
C LEU A 175 2.85 -10.63 -15.84
N GLY A 176 1.68 -10.88 -15.24
CA GLY A 176 0.78 -11.99 -15.59
C GLY A 176 1.25 -13.36 -15.12
N LYS A 177 2.16 -13.42 -14.14
CA LYS A 177 2.68 -14.67 -13.55
C LYS A 177 2.45 -14.77 -12.03
N ALA A 178 1.81 -13.81 -11.43
CA ALA A 178 1.41 -13.88 -10.03
C ALA A 178 0.42 -15.04 -9.79
N PRO A 179 0.37 -15.59 -8.56
CA PRO A 179 -0.54 -16.69 -8.22
C PRO A 179 -2.02 -16.31 -8.17
N ALA A 180 -2.34 -15.02 -8.16
CA ALA A 180 -3.70 -14.48 -8.26
C ALA A 180 -3.68 -13.31 -9.25
N ASP A 181 -4.80 -13.13 -9.96
CA ASP A 181 -4.95 -12.03 -10.90
C ASP A 181 -5.02 -10.68 -10.21
N LEU A 182 -4.50 -9.66 -10.88
CA LEU A 182 -4.54 -8.29 -10.37
C LEU A 182 -5.98 -7.73 -10.34
N TRP A 183 -6.86 -8.24 -11.19
CA TRP A 183 -8.21 -7.72 -11.39
C TRP A 183 -9.34 -8.56 -10.77
N ASP A 184 -9.06 -9.78 -10.32
CA ASP A 184 -10.07 -10.72 -9.80
C ASP A 184 -10.08 -10.82 -8.27
#